data_ffb2569dc783489192475c9a86bb0515
#
_entry.id   ffb2569dc783489192475c9a86bb0515
#
_cell.length_a   1.000
_cell.length_b   1.000
_cell.length_c   1.000
_cell.angle_alpha   90.00
_cell.angle_beta   90.00
_cell.angle_gamma   90.00
#
_symmetry.space_group_name_H-M   'P 1'
#
loop_
_entity.id
_entity.type
_entity.pdbx_description
1 polymer ?
#
loop_
_entity_poly.entity_id
_entity_poly.type
_entity_poly.pdbx_seq_one_letter_code
_entity_poly.pdbx_strand_id
1 'polypeptide(L)'
;MSVPKSHPFDFDPTYGMQREQLLAITPPEAPPGFDDFWKKRYRRALATDSRPVLRKSRLTDPRWHVLDMTYTSTGGFRIGGWLLLPREGQVRRGLVVGHGYGGRGEPDFDVPVEETAVLFPCFRGLSLSACPPISSDPSLHVLYNIDRKDDYIIGGCVDDLWVAVSTLISLYPWLEGQVGYSGISFGGGIGALAIPFDERIDRGHLVVPTFGHRPFWLTLPTVGSADAVQTYQKTHANVLETLRLFDAAIAATRIKVPMLVAPALFDPAVAPPCQFAVANALPKSKFNEIFILDAGHFDYPDSASQDAVHKDKVRRFFKVP
;
A
#
# COMPACT_ATOMS: atom_id res chain seq x y z
N MET A 1 19.40 -15.19 -9.58
CA MET A 1 18.99 -13.82 -9.22
C MET A 1 20.03 -12.86 -9.75
N SER A 2 19.66 -12.01 -10.68
CA SER A 2 20.60 -11.07 -11.33
C SER A 2 20.15 -9.65 -11.04
N VAL A 3 20.65 -9.08 -9.94
CA VAL A 3 20.50 -7.65 -9.65
C VAL A 3 21.01 -6.85 -10.87
N PRO A 4 20.31 -5.81 -11.32
CA PRO A 4 20.74 -4.96 -12.43
C PRO A 4 22.15 -4.42 -12.23
N LYS A 5 23.04 -4.67 -13.21
CA LYS A 5 24.46 -4.25 -13.14
C LYS A 5 24.70 -2.86 -13.73
N SER A 6 23.76 -2.32 -14.50
CA SER A 6 23.87 -1.01 -15.15
C SER A 6 22.61 -0.19 -14.85
N HIS A 7 22.78 1.01 -14.35
CA HIS A 7 21.71 1.94 -14.01
C HIS A 7 22.20 3.39 -14.11
N PRO A 8 21.30 4.38 -14.27
CA PRO A 8 21.64 5.80 -14.43
C PRO A 8 21.78 6.58 -13.11
N PHE A 9 21.63 5.93 -11.95
CA PHE A 9 21.61 6.60 -10.65
C PHE A 9 23.02 6.92 -10.17
N ASP A 10 23.19 8.02 -9.44
CA ASP A 10 24.43 8.50 -8.82
C ASP A 10 24.74 7.82 -7.48
N PHE A 11 23.89 6.88 -7.05
CA PHE A 11 24.07 6.03 -5.89
C PHE A 11 23.81 4.56 -6.23
N ASP A 12 24.25 3.64 -5.38
CA ASP A 12 23.96 2.21 -5.52
C ASP A 12 22.59 1.84 -4.98
N PRO A 13 21.59 1.48 -5.81
CA PRO A 13 20.26 1.09 -5.35
C PRO A 13 20.16 -0.26 -4.61
N THR A 14 21.29 -0.99 -4.43
CA THR A 14 21.39 -2.12 -3.49
C THR A 14 21.80 -1.66 -2.09
N TYR A 15 22.29 -0.42 -1.98
CA TYR A 15 22.86 0.19 -0.76
C TYR A 15 23.99 -0.64 -0.15
N GLY A 16 24.69 -1.43 -0.99
CA GLY A 16 25.77 -2.31 -0.58
C GLY A 16 25.34 -3.47 0.32
N MET A 17 24.05 -3.73 0.45
CA MET A 17 23.52 -4.79 1.32
C MET A 17 23.27 -6.10 0.57
N GLN A 18 23.79 -7.18 1.13
CA GLN A 18 23.50 -8.53 0.64
C GLN A 18 22.16 -9.04 1.20
N ARG A 19 21.61 -10.04 0.54
CA ARG A 19 20.32 -10.65 0.91
C ARG A 19 20.23 -11.04 2.38
N GLU A 20 21.28 -11.65 2.94
CA GLU A 20 21.34 -12.10 4.33
C GLU A 20 21.29 -10.93 5.30
N GLN A 21 21.92 -9.81 4.96
CA GLN A 21 21.90 -8.58 5.75
C GLN A 21 20.50 -7.94 5.70
N LEU A 22 19.86 -7.90 4.52
CA LEU A 22 18.49 -7.41 4.36
C LEU A 22 17.49 -8.24 5.16
N LEU A 23 17.61 -9.58 5.15
CA LEU A 23 16.76 -10.49 5.94
C LEU A 23 16.99 -10.38 7.46
N ALA A 24 18.08 -9.77 7.91
CA ALA A 24 18.39 -9.56 9.32
C ALA A 24 17.91 -8.19 9.86
N ILE A 25 17.40 -7.32 9.01
CA ILE A 25 16.91 -5.99 9.44
C ILE A 25 15.70 -6.17 10.36
N THR A 26 15.73 -5.49 11.50
CA THR A 26 14.63 -5.46 12.47
C THR A 26 13.88 -4.13 12.40
N PRO A 27 12.57 -4.10 12.70
CA PRO A 27 11.84 -2.85 12.78
C PRO A 27 12.34 -1.97 13.93
N PRO A 28 12.22 -0.63 13.84
CA PRO A 28 12.54 0.25 14.96
C PRO A 28 11.51 0.11 16.09
N GLU A 29 11.85 0.62 17.28
CA GLU A 29 10.93 0.64 18.42
C GLU A 29 9.74 1.57 18.17
N ALA A 30 8.56 1.11 18.57
CA ALA A 30 7.35 1.90 18.50
C ALA A 30 7.40 3.11 19.43
N PRO A 31 7.00 4.30 19.00
CA PRO A 31 6.87 5.44 19.90
C PRO A 31 5.71 5.22 20.87
N PRO A 32 5.75 5.84 22.06
CA PRO A 32 4.63 5.82 22.99
C PRO A 32 3.32 6.25 22.33
N GLY A 33 2.23 5.54 22.62
CA GLY A 33 0.91 5.85 22.09
C GLY A 33 0.67 5.44 20.62
N PHE A 34 1.58 4.70 19.98
CA PHE A 34 1.44 4.25 18.58
C PHE A 34 0.11 3.52 18.34
N ASP A 35 -0.19 2.51 19.15
CA ASP A 35 -1.41 1.71 18.98
C ASP A 35 -2.69 2.53 19.25
N ASP A 36 -2.67 3.41 20.27
CA ASP A 36 -3.81 4.26 20.60
C ASP A 36 -4.11 5.28 19.49
N PHE A 37 -3.06 5.84 18.90
CA PHE A 37 -3.17 6.74 17.75
C PHE A 37 -3.91 6.06 16.58
N TRP A 38 -3.47 4.87 16.18
CA TRP A 38 -4.07 4.16 15.04
C TRP A 38 -5.46 3.62 15.36
N LYS A 39 -5.70 3.07 16.56
CA LYS A 39 -7.03 2.62 17.01
C LYS A 39 -8.05 3.77 17.07
N LYS A 40 -7.64 4.97 17.53
CA LYS A 40 -8.50 6.16 17.53
C LYS A 40 -8.87 6.55 16.09
N ARG A 41 -7.88 6.51 15.19
CA ARG A 41 -8.05 6.84 13.79
C ARG A 41 -8.98 5.85 13.09
N TYR A 42 -8.78 4.56 13.32
CA TYR A 42 -9.62 3.49 12.78
C TYR A 42 -11.09 3.63 13.22
N ARG A 43 -11.34 3.90 14.51
CA ARG A 43 -12.73 4.15 14.99
C ARG A 43 -13.40 5.30 14.25
N ARG A 44 -12.68 6.36 13.93
CA ARG A 44 -13.20 7.48 13.12
C ARG A 44 -13.55 7.03 11.70
N ALA A 45 -12.71 6.21 11.09
CA ALA A 45 -12.97 5.68 9.75
C ALA A 45 -14.19 4.75 9.74
N LEU A 46 -14.35 3.87 10.73
CA LEU A 46 -15.52 3.01 10.87
C LEU A 46 -16.83 3.78 11.05
N ALA A 47 -16.79 4.92 11.74
CA ALA A 47 -17.98 5.77 11.96
C ALA A 47 -18.36 6.60 10.70
N THR A 48 -17.56 6.52 9.62
CA THR A 48 -17.81 7.28 8.39
C THR A 48 -18.84 6.57 7.51
N ASP A 49 -19.96 7.22 7.24
CA ASP A 49 -20.94 6.77 6.24
C ASP A 49 -20.35 6.98 4.83
N SER A 50 -19.99 5.89 4.18
CA SER A 50 -19.26 5.92 2.90
C SER A 50 -20.10 6.38 1.70
N ARG A 51 -21.43 6.22 1.75
CA ARG A 51 -22.38 6.61 0.68
C ARG A 51 -21.87 6.31 -0.73
N PRO A 52 -21.65 5.04 -1.08
CA PRO A 52 -21.11 4.67 -2.38
C PRO A 52 -22.07 5.05 -3.51
N VAL A 53 -21.50 5.59 -4.59
CA VAL A 53 -22.24 5.84 -5.83
C VAL A 53 -21.56 5.07 -6.94
N LEU A 54 -22.32 4.22 -7.61
CA LEU A 54 -21.86 3.38 -8.71
C LEU A 54 -22.48 3.86 -10.03
N ARG A 55 -21.70 3.88 -11.08
CA ARG A 55 -22.14 4.18 -12.45
C ARG A 55 -21.47 3.20 -13.42
N LYS A 56 -22.18 2.83 -14.50
CA LYS A 56 -21.56 2.04 -15.56
C LYS A 56 -20.36 2.80 -16.13
N SER A 57 -19.19 2.18 -16.14
CA SER A 57 -17.99 2.79 -16.73
C SER A 57 -18.04 2.79 -18.24
N ARG A 58 -17.28 3.71 -18.86
CA ARG A 58 -16.95 3.66 -20.29
C ARG A 58 -15.86 2.63 -20.61
N LEU A 59 -15.08 2.24 -19.60
CA LEU A 59 -14.09 1.17 -19.73
C LEU A 59 -14.79 -0.18 -19.85
N THR A 60 -14.25 -1.07 -20.66
CA THR A 60 -14.80 -2.40 -20.91
C THR A 60 -13.71 -3.46 -20.82
N ASP A 61 -14.04 -4.61 -20.28
CA ASP A 61 -13.16 -5.78 -20.23
C ASP A 61 -14.00 -7.07 -20.40
N PRO A 62 -13.48 -8.10 -21.07
CA PRO A 62 -14.24 -9.35 -21.31
C PRO A 62 -14.49 -10.16 -20.03
N ARG A 63 -13.70 -10.00 -18.97
CA ARG A 63 -13.83 -10.74 -17.69
C ARG A 63 -14.65 -9.98 -16.65
N TRP A 64 -14.75 -8.63 -16.81
CA TRP A 64 -15.28 -7.77 -15.76
C TRP A 64 -16.48 -6.93 -16.20
N HIS A 65 -17.46 -6.78 -15.30
CA HIS A 65 -18.35 -5.63 -15.29
C HIS A 65 -17.62 -4.48 -14.62
N VAL A 66 -17.37 -3.41 -15.36
CA VAL A 66 -16.61 -2.25 -14.87
C VAL A 66 -17.57 -1.16 -14.43
N LEU A 67 -17.44 -0.72 -13.17
CA LEU A 67 -18.22 0.37 -12.60
C LEU A 67 -17.29 1.48 -12.14
N ASP A 68 -17.58 2.72 -12.54
CA ASP A 68 -17.00 3.89 -11.92
C ASP A 68 -17.62 4.03 -10.52
N MET A 69 -16.80 4.22 -9.50
CA MET A 69 -17.26 4.31 -8.12
C MET A 69 -16.74 5.57 -7.44
N THR A 70 -17.59 6.17 -6.62
CA THR A 70 -17.15 7.17 -5.65
C THR A 70 -17.72 6.84 -4.27
N TYR A 71 -16.96 7.14 -3.23
CA TYR A 71 -17.43 7.06 -1.84
C TYR A 71 -16.91 8.25 -1.01
N THR A 72 -17.53 8.49 0.12
CA THR A 72 -17.11 9.53 1.08
C THR A 72 -16.21 8.91 2.13
N SER A 73 -15.00 9.43 2.29
CA SER A 73 -14.05 9.06 3.32
C SER A 73 -14.05 10.08 4.47
N THR A 74 -13.17 9.83 5.47
CA THR A 74 -13.05 10.73 6.64
C THR A 74 -12.77 12.17 6.23
N GLY A 75 -13.32 13.12 6.99
CA GLY A 75 -13.20 14.55 6.66
C GLY A 75 -14.02 14.97 5.45
N GLY A 76 -14.94 14.13 4.96
CA GLY A 76 -15.79 14.44 3.81
C GLY A 76 -15.10 14.32 2.46
N PHE A 77 -13.87 13.74 2.40
CA PHE A 77 -13.18 13.53 1.13
C PHE A 77 -13.96 12.58 0.22
N ARG A 78 -14.14 13.01 -1.04
CA ARG A 78 -14.72 12.15 -2.08
C ARG A 78 -13.59 11.35 -2.74
N ILE A 79 -13.67 10.05 -2.59
CA ILE A 79 -12.73 9.10 -3.19
C ILE A 79 -13.36 8.52 -4.45
N GLY A 80 -12.66 8.72 -5.57
CA GLY A 80 -13.01 8.12 -6.86
C GLY A 80 -12.23 6.83 -7.09
N GLY A 81 -12.74 5.98 -7.96
CA GLY A 81 -12.10 4.72 -8.32
C GLY A 81 -12.99 3.84 -9.17
N TRP A 82 -12.69 2.56 -9.21
CA TRP A 82 -13.43 1.57 -10.00
C TRP A 82 -13.73 0.34 -9.16
N LEU A 83 -14.90 -0.25 -9.42
CA LEU A 83 -15.31 -1.55 -8.92
C LEU A 83 -15.40 -2.52 -10.11
N LEU A 84 -14.63 -3.58 -10.07
CA LEU A 84 -14.71 -4.69 -11.01
C LEU A 84 -15.51 -5.83 -10.38
N LEU A 85 -16.52 -6.30 -11.09
CA LEU A 85 -17.31 -7.49 -10.72
C LEU A 85 -17.11 -8.57 -11.77
N PRO A 86 -16.92 -9.82 -11.40
CA PRO A 86 -16.76 -10.91 -12.37
C PRO A 86 -18.00 -11.02 -13.25
N ARG A 87 -17.82 -11.25 -14.57
CA ARG A 87 -18.94 -11.53 -15.49
C ARG A 87 -19.49 -12.94 -15.30
N GLU A 88 -18.64 -13.85 -14.88
CA GLU A 88 -18.98 -15.25 -14.62
C GLU A 88 -18.70 -15.58 -13.15
N GLY A 89 -19.50 -16.51 -12.58
CA GLY A 89 -19.39 -16.88 -11.19
C GLY A 89 -20.08 -15.90 -10.23
N GLN A 90 -19.92 -16.16 -8.96
CA GLN A 90 -20.50 -15.37 -7.87
C GLN A 90 -19.41 -14.60 -7.13
N VAL A 91 -19.74 -13.42 -6.62
CA VAL A 91 -18.84 -12.68 -5.73
C VAL A 91 -18.78 -13.39 -4.38
N ARG A 92 -17.65 -14.01 -4.08
CA ARG A 92 -17.38 -14.74 -2.82
C ARG A 92 -16.34 -14.05 -1.95
N ARG A 93 -15.53 -13.17 -2.53
CA ARG A 93 -14.50 -12.38 -1.83
C ARG A 93 -14.51 -10.94 -2.26
N GLY A 94 -13.96 -10.07 -1.41
CA GLY A 94 -13.59 -8.70 -1.73
C GLY A 94 -12.07 -8.55 -1.83
N LEU A 95 -11.61 -7.63 -2.66
CA LEU A 95 -10.21 -7.22 -2.73
C LEU A 95 -10.14 -5.70 -2.90
N VAL A 96 -9.40 -5.02 -2.05
CA VAL A 96 -9.05 -3.60 -2.25
C VAL A 96 -7.63 -3.53 -2.80
N VAL A 97 -7.43 -2.80 -3.91
CA VAL A 97 -6.13 -2.69 -4.58
C VAL A 97 -5.64 -1.24 -4.55
N GLY A 98 -4.65 -0.98 -3.69
CA GLY A 98 -3.97 0.30 -3.59
C GLY A 98 -2.94 0.50 -4.71
N HIS A 99 -2.81 1.74 -5.18
CA HIS A 99 -1.88 2.13 -6.25
C HIS A 99 -0.55 2.67 -5.70
N GLY A 100 0.49 2.72 -6.56
CA GLY A 100 1.73 3.43 -6.30
C GLY A 100 1.55 4.96 -6.27
N TYR A 101 2.60 5.71 -5.93
CA TYR A 101 2.51 7.18 -5.83
C TYR A 101 2.19 7.88 -7.17
N GLY A 102 2.41 7.24 -8.30
CA GLY A 102 1.97 7.74 -9.60
C GLY A 102 0.46 7.81 -9.80
N GLY A 103 -0.32 7.27 -8.85
CA GLY A 103 -1.76 7.14 -9.01
C GLY A 103 -2.13 6.04 -10.02
N ARG A 104 -3.34 6.13 -10.58
CA ARG A 104 -3.80 5.25 -11.67
C ARG A 104 -4.80 5.96 -12.56
N GLY A 105 -4.76 5.67 -13.86
CA GLY A 105 -5.73 6.17 -14.84
C GLY A 105 -6.88 5.21 -15.09
N GLU A 106 -6.70 3.91 -14.77
CA GLU A 106 -7.68 2.83 -14.96
C GLU A 106 -7.44 1.70 -13.95
N PRO A 107 -8.40 0.77 -13.75
CA PRO A 107 -8.16 -0.41 -12.92
C PRO A 107 -7.21 -1.38 -13.62
N ASP A 108 -6.51 -2.20 -12.83
CA ASP A 108 -5.75 -3.32 -13.38
C ASP A 108 -6.71 -4.47 -13.72
N PHE A 109 -7.05 -4.58 -15.03
CA PHE A 109 -7.91 -5.66 -15.51
C PHE A 109 -7.26 -7.03 -15.38
N ASP A 110 -5.95 -7.10 -15.26
CA ASP A 110 -5.17 -8.34 -15.25
C ASP A 110 -4.91 -8.89 -13.84
N VAL A 111 -5.61 -8.30 -12.85
CA VAL A 111 -5.56 -8.77 -11.46
C VAL A 111 -5.89 -10.27 -11.40
N PRO A 112 -5.01 -11.10 -10.76
CA PRO A 112 -5.09 -12.55 -10.85
C PRO A 112 -6.05 -13.15 -9.79
N VAL A 113 -7.32 -12.76 -9.82
CA VAL A 113 -8.35 -13.23 -8.90
C VAL A 113 -9.62 -13.68 -9.63
N GLU A 114 -10.35 -14.57 -9.03
CA GLU A 114 -11.63 -15.12 -9.51
C GLU A 114 -12.70 -14.91 -8.43
N GLU A 115 -13.98 -14.93 -8.80
CA GLU A 115 -15.12 -14.80 -7.88
C GLU A 115 -14.99 -13.65 -6.86
N THR A 116 -14.33 -12.56 -7.26
CA THR A 116 -13.92 -11.46 -6.36
C THR A 116 -14.47 -10.12 -6.85
N ALA A 117 -15.09 -9.35 -5.95
CA ALA A 117 -15.34 -7.94 -6.19
C ALA A 117 -14.06 -7.15 -5.90
N VAL A 118 -13.49 -6.49 -6.92
CA VAL A 118 -12.21 -5.80 -6.80
C VAL A 118 -12.42 -4.30 -6.84
N LEU A 119 -12.09 -3.61 -5.74
CA LEU A 119 -12.18 -2.17 -5.61
C LEU A 119 -10.80 -1.53 -5.77
N PHE A 120 -10.69 -0.61 -6.70
CA PHE A 120 -9.50 0.18 -7.00
C PHE A 120 -9.71 1.65 -6.59
N PRO A 121 -9.55 2.01 -5.32
CA PRO A 121 -9.65 3.41 -4.90
C PRO A 121 -8.45 4.20 -5.40
N CYS A 122 -8.67 5.47 -5.76
CA CYS A 122 -7.62 6.47 -5.86
C CYS A 122 -7.51 7.17 -4.50
N PHE A 123 -6.37 7.08 -3.84
CA PHE A 123 -6.21 7.73 -2.53
C PHE A 123 -6.35 9.25 -2.64
N ARG A 124 -6.82 9.91 -1.56
CA ARG A 124 -7.09 11.36 -1.51
C ARG A 124 -5.92 12.19 -2.06
N GLY A 125 -6.23 13.19 -2.85
CA GLY A 125 -5.26 14.06 -3.51
C GLY A 125 -4.69 13.50 -4.82
N LEU A 126 -4.94 12.24 -5.17
CA LEU A 126 -4.34 11.56 -6.32
C LEU A 126 -5.41 11.10 -7.34
N SER A 127 -5.06 11.15 -8.63
CA SER A 127 -5.89 10.63 -9.73
C SER A 127 -7.36 11.12 -9.66
N LEU A 128 -8.36 10.23 -9.67
CA LEU A 128 -9.78 10.59 -9.58
C LEU A 128 -10.19 11.24 -8.24
N SER A 129 -9.32 11.23 -7.25
CA SER A 129 -9.51 11.86 -5.95
C SER A 129 -8.69 13.14 -5.78
N ALA A 130 -8.20 13.72 -6.89
CA ALA A 130 -7.50 15.01 -6.87
C ALA A 130 -8.38 16.09 -6.24
N CYS A 131 -7.82 16.83 -5.28
CA CYS A 131 -8.56 17.80 -4.48
C CYS A 131 -7.64 18.98 -4.08
N PRO A 132 -7.65 20.11 -4.78
CA PRO A 132 -6.89 21.29 -4.37
C PRO A 132 -7.25 21.74 -2.95
N PRO A 133 -6.29 22.19 -2.12
CA PRO A 133 -4.90 22.50 -2.47
C PRO A 133 -3.90 21.33 -2.37
N ILE A 134 -4.37 20.08 -2.20
CA ILE A 134 -3.49 18.93 -2.14
C ILE A 134 -2.88 18.68 -3.52
N SER A 135 -1.54 18.68 -3.60
CA SER A 135 -0.82 18.39 -4.84
C SER A 135 -0.90 16.89 -5.19
N SER A 136 -0.99 16.57 -6.49
CA SER A 136 -0.83 15.21 -6.98
C SER A 136 0.63 14.82 -7.23
N ASP A 137 1.58 15.77 -7.16
CA ASP A 137 3.00 15.48 -7.20
C ASP A 137 3.42 14.71 -5.94
N PRO A 138 4.02 13.52 -6.04
CA PRO A 138 4.43 12.71 -4.89
C PRO A 138 5.29 13.44 -3.87
N SER A 139 6.19 14.31 -4.34
CA SER A 139 7.13 15.07 -3.50
C SER A 139 6.43 16.14 -2.68
N LEU A 140 5.35 16.71 -3.19
CA LEU A 140 4.53 17.71 -2.49
C LEU A 140 3.41 17.06 -1.70
N HIS A 141 2.80 16.02 -2.24
CA HIS A 141 1.75 15.26 -1.56
C HIS A 141 2.22 14.68 -0.23
N VAL A 142 3.41 14.07 -0.21
CA VAL A 142 3.99 13.47 1.00
C VAL A 142 4.27 14.48 2.11
N LEU A 143 4.40 15.76 1.77
CA LEU A 143 4.63 16.85 2.72
C LEU A 143 3.35 17.47 3.27
N TYR A 144 2.18 17.16 2.67
CA TYR A 144 0.94 17.83 3.05
C TYR A 144 0.55 17.53 4.51
N ASN A 145 0.59 18.55 5.34
CA ASN A 145 0.35 18.50 6.80
C ASN A 145 1.30 17.54 7.56
N ILE A 146 2.51 17.32 7.09
CA ILE A 146 3.47 16.37 7.68
C ILE A 146 3.84 16.70 9.14
N ASP A 147 3.74 17.95 9.55
CA ASP A 147 3.99 18.43 10.92
C ASP A 147 2.79 18.25 11.87
N ARG A 148 1.64 17.82 11.36
CA ARG A 148 0.39 17.64 12.12
C ARG A 148 -0.09 16.19 12.04
N LYS A 149 0.30 15.36 13.00
CA LYS A 149 0.04 13.92 13.00
C LYS A 149 -1.42 13.52 12.74
N ASP A 150 -2.38 14.29 13.27
CA ASP A 150 -3.81 13.98 13.12
C ASP A 150 -4.34 14.32 11.71
N ASP A 151 -3.70 15.25 11.00
CA ASP A 151 -4.09 15.74 9.68
C ASP A 151 -3.13 15.32 8.55
N TYR A 152 -2.05 14.61 8.88
CA TYR A 152 -1.06 14.18 7.89
C TYR A 152 -1.71 13.36 6.78
N ILE A 153 -1.42 13.71 5.53
CA ILE A 153 -2.05 13.13 4.34
C ILE A 153 -1.98 11.60 4.31
N ILE A 154 -0.85 11.03 4.75
CA ILE A 154 -0.64 9.58 4.77
C ILE A 154 -1.66 8.89 5.68
N GLY A 155 -1.97 9.48 6.83
CA GLY A 155 -3.02 8.96 7.70
C GLY A 155 -4.39 9.04 7.03
N GLY A 156 -4.65 10.11 6.27
CA GLY A 156 -5.86 10.21 5.47
C GLY A 156 -5.98 9.10 4.41
N CYS A 157 -4.87 8.75 3.74
CA CYS A 157 -4.86 7.65 2.77
C CYS A 157 -5.11 6.28 3.44
N VAL A 158 -4.64 6.09 4.67
CA VAL A 158 -4.99 4.90 5.48
C VAL A 158 -6.49 4.88 5.79
N ASP A 159 -7.08 6.02 6.17
CA ASP A 159 -8.53 6.14 6.36
C ASP A 159 -9.29 5.75 5.08
N ASP A 160 -8.82 6.19 3.91
CA ASP A 160 -9.45 5.90 2.62
C ASP A 160 -9.51 4.39 2.35
N LEU A 161 -8.47 3.64 2.71
CA LEU A 161 -8.45 2.19 2.61
C LEU A 161 -9.49 1.56 3.54
N TRP A 162 -9.53 1.93 4.81
CA TRP A 162 -10.52 1.39 5.76
C TRP A 162 -11.95 1.66 5.33
N VAL A 163 -12.21 2.87 4.81
CA VAL A 163 -13.54 3.21 4.27
C VAL A 163 -13.82 2.48 2.96
N ALA A 164 -12.80 2.16 2.13
CA ALA A 164 -12.96 1.28 0.97
C ALA A 164 -13.43 -0.12 1.37
N VAL A 165 -12.86 -0.70 2.44
CA VAL A 165 -13.32 -1.97 3.02
C VAL A 165 -14.76 -1.85 3.50
N SER A 166 -15.10 -0.79 4.26
CA SER A 166 -16.48 -0.51 4.69
C SER A 166 -17.45 -0.41 3.50
N THR A 167 -16.99 0.22 2.43
CA THR A 167 -17.78 0.38 1.19
C THR A 167 -18.07 -0.96 0.53
N LEU A 168 -17.07 -1.83 0.37
CA LEU A 168 -17.29 -3.18 -0.18
C LEU A 168 -18.28 -3.98 0.67
N ILE A 169 -18.13 -3.97 2.00
CA ILE A 169 -19.00 -4.69 2.91
C ILE A 169 -20.43 -4.09 2.89
N SER A 170 -20.58 -2.78 2.75
CA SER A 170 -21.92 -2.17 2.64
C SER A 170 -22.66 -2.59 1.37
N LEU A 171 -21.94 -2.80 0.26
CA LEU A 171 -22.50 -3.28 -1.00
C LEU A 171 -22.72 -4.79 -1.00
N TYR A 172 -21.87 -5.54 -0.31
CA TYR A 172 -21.87 -7.01 -0.25
C TYR A 172 -21.65 -7.48 1.19
N PRO A 173 -22.67 -7.49 2.06
CA PRO A 173 -22.52 -7.77 3.49
C PRO A 173 -21.91 -9.13 3.83
N TRP A 174 -22.07 -10.11 2.94
CA TRP A 174 -21.46 -11.45 3.12
C TRP A 174 -19.93 -11.48 2.95
N LEU A 175 -19.32 -10.36 2.52
CA LEU A 175 -17.86 -10.23 2.40
C LEU A 175 -17.18 -9.84 3.72
N GLU A 176 -17.93 -9.62 4.81
CA GLU A 176 -17.31 -9.31 6.10
C GLU A 176 -16.38 -10.45 6.55
N GLY A 177 -15.12 -10.08 6.87
CA GLY A 177 -14.05 -11.05 7.17
C GLY A 177 -13.52 -11.82 5.96
N GLN A 178 -13.87 -11.40 4.73
CA GLN A 178 -13.43 -12.01 3.47
C GLN A 178 -12.89 -10.97 2.47
N VAL A 179 -12.37 -9.86 2.97
CA VAL A 179 -11.77 -8.81 2.16
C VAL A 179 -10.26 -8.91 2.25
N GLY A 180 -9.61 -9.09 1.10
CA GLY A 180 -8.16 -9.01 0.98
C GLY A 180 -7.70 -7.59 0.66
N TYR A 181 -6.42 -7.33 0.85
CA TYR A 181 -5.75 -6.13 0.38
C TYR A 181 -4.54 -6.46 -0.49
N SER A 182 -4.34 -5.72 -1.58
CA SER A 182 -3.12 -5.74 -2.37
C SER A 182 -2.64 -4.30 -2.62
N GLY A 183 -1.35 -4.02 -2.46
CA GLY A 183 -0.81 -2.69 -2.69
C GLY A 183 0.65 -2.70 -3.11
N ILE A 184 0.99 -1.80 -4.05
CA ILE A 184 2.36 -1.61 -4.53
C ILE A 184 2.93 -0.29 -4.02
N SER A 185 4.21 -0.27 -3.65
CA SER A 185 4.96 0.95 -3.33
C SER A 185 4.26 1.79 -2.26
N PHE A 186 3.73 2.94 -2.63
CA PHE A 186 2.88 3.78 -1.78
C PHE A 186 1.69 2.99 -1.20
N GLY A 187 0.93 2.31 -2.06
CA GLY A 187 -0.16 1.43 -1.62
C GLY A 187 0.31 0.30 -0.71
N GLY A 188 1.53 -0.23 -0.94
CA GLY A 188 2.17 -1.21 -0.07
C GLY A 188 2.39 -0.67 1.34
N GLY A 189 2.92 0.55 1.45
CA GLY A 189 3.10 1.24 2.73
C GLY A 189 1.79 1.57 3.44
N ILE A 190 0.79 2.06 2.70
CA ILE A 190 -0.57 2.32 3.23
C ILE A 190 -1.19 1.01 3.76
N GLY A 191 -1.06 -0.09 3.03
CA GLY A 191 -1.54 -1.40 3.48
C GLY A 191 -0.86 -1.89 4.75
N ALA A 192 0.46 -1.75 4.84
CA ALA A 192 1.21 -2.13 6.05
C ALA A 192 0.77 -1.33 7.29
N LEU A 193 0.36 -0.06 7.12
CA LEU A 193 -0.17 0.77 8.20
C LEU A 193 -1.64 0.42 8.54
N ALA A 194 -2.45 0.02 7.56
CA ALA A 194 -3.90 -0.18 7.72
C ALA A 194 -4.26 -1.57 8.25
N ILE A 195 -3.69 -2.63 7.66
CA ILE A 195 -4.04 -4.04 7.92
C ILE A 195 -4.01 -4.41 9.42
N PRO A 196 -3.01 -3.96 10.21
CA PRO A 196 -2.93 -4.35 11.63
C PRO A 196 -4.13 -3.95 12.49
N PHE A 197 -4.89 -2.95 12.05
CA PHE A 197 -5.95 -2.32 12.84
C PHE A 197 -7.36 -2.62 12.30
N ASP A 198 -7.48 -3.34 11.17
CA ASP A 198 -8.77 -3.70 10.56
C ASP A 198 -8.94 -5.22 10.45
N GLU A 199 -9.64 -5.81 11.39
CA GLU A 199 -9.90 -7.26 11.46
C GLU A 199 -10.81 -7.78 10.32
N ARG A 200 -11.42 -6.91 9.53
CA ARG A 200 -12.22 -7.26 8.36
C ARG A 200 -11.35 -7.64 7.16
N ILE A 201 -10.06 -7.26 7.19
CA ILE A 201 -9.07 -7.67 6.19
C ILE A 201 -8.51 -9.02 6.61
N ASP A 202 -8.73 -10.06 5.81
CA ASP A 202 -8.35 -11.44 6.13
C ASP A 202 -6.97 -11.85 5.62
N ARG A 203 -6.40 -11.12 4.65
CA ARG A 203 -5.06 -11.34 4.09
C ARG A 203 -4.53 -10.12 3.36
N GLY A 204 -3.21 -9.99 3.26
CA GLY A 204 -2.58 -8.86 2.59
C GLY A 204 -1.43 -9.24 1.65
N HIS A 205 -1.31 -8.52 0.54
CA HIS A 205 -0.21 -8.61 -0.40
C HIS A 205 0.43 -7.24 -0.57
N LEU A 206 1.75 -7.13 -0.35
CA LEU A 206 2.48 -5.87 -0.40
C LEU A 206 3.69 -6.01 -1.31
N VAL A 207 3.78 -5.19 -2.33
CA VAL A 207 4.89 -5.16 -3.29
C VAL A 207 5.73 -3.92 -3.04
N VAL A 208 7.02 -4.07 -2.84
CA VAL A 208 8.00 -3.00 -2.59
C VAL A 208 7.46 -1.91 -1.64
N PRO A 209 6.95 -2.27 -0.44
CA PRO A 209 6.23 -1.34 0.44
C PRO A 209 7.12 -0.20 0.93
N THR A 210 6.64 1.04 0.80
CA THR A 210 7.31 2.23 1.34
C THR A 210 7.00 2.48 2.82
N PHE A 211 7.58 3.53 3.40
CA PHE A 211 7.40 3.99 4.78
C PHE A 211 7.94 3.06 5.87
N GLY A 212 8.64 1.99 5.52
CA GLY A 212 9.29 1.12 6.50
C GLY A 212 10.60 1.72 7.01
N HIS A 213 10.89 1.49 8.30
CA HIS A 213 12.15 1.85 8.98
C HIS A 213 12.54 3.32 8.78
N ARG A 214 11.81 4.24 9.37
CA ARG A 214 12.03 5.69 9.20
C ARG A 214 13.49 6.16 9.34
N PRO A 215 14.33 5.62 10.24
CA PRO A 215 15.75 5.98 10.28
C PRO A 215 16.48 5.73 8.95
N PHE A 216 16.28 4.60 8.27
CA PHE A 216 16.83 4.37 6.93
C PHE A 216 16.13 5.23 5.89
N TRP A 217 14.81 5.27 5.90
CA TRP A 217 14.02 6.04 4.95
C TRP A 217 14.37 7.53 4.90
N LEU A 218 14.83 8.10 6.03
CA LEU A 218 15.21 9.51 6.16
C LEU A 218 16.67 9.79 5.83
N THR A 219 17.50 8.78 5.61
CA THR A 219 18.95 8.97 5.44
C THR A 219 19.52 8.36 4.16
N LEU A 220 18.87 7.35 3.60
CA LEU A 220 19.34 6.68 2.40
C LEU A 220 18.96 7.46 1.14
N PRO A 221 19.88 7.67 0.17
CA PRO A 221 19.59 8.39 -1.06
C PRO A 221 18.47 7.68 -1.85
N THR A 222 17.64 8.45 -2.56
CA THR A 222 16.49 7.91 -3.29
C THR A 222 16.01 8.89 -4.36
N VAL A 223 15.41 8.37 -5.42
CA VAL A 223 14.64 9.16 -6.40
C VAL A 223 13.15 9.20 -6.08
N GLY A 224 12.73 8.60 -4.96
CA GLY A 224 11.33 8.56 -4.52
C GLY A 224 10.91 9.74 -3.63
N SER A 225 9.66 9.71 -3.18
CA SER A 225 9.09 10.79 -2.34
C SER A 225 9.81 11.02 -1.00
N ALA A 226 10.63 10.06 -0.56
CA ALA A 226 11.45 10.23 0.65
C ALA A 226 12.47 11.36 0.52
N ASP A 227 13.01 11.65 -0.67
CA ASP A 227 13.94 12.75 -0.91
C ASP A 227 13.36 14.11 -0.49
N ALA A 228 12.10 14.36 -0.83
CA ALA A 228 11.42 15.59 -0.43
C ALA A 228 11.31 15.72 1.11
N VAL A 229 11.02 14.61 1.80
CA VAL A 229 10.94 14.61 3.28
C VAL A 229 12.32 14.73 3.91
N GLN A 230 13.35 14.09 3.34
CA GLN A 230 14.74 14.23 3.76
C GLN A 230 15.21 15.68 3.66
N THR A 231 14.80 16.37 2.59
CA THR A 231 15.08 17.79 2.42
C THR A 231 14.29 18.65 3.41
N TYR A 232 13.01 18.40 3.58
CA TYR A 232 12.14 19.14 4.50
C TYR A 232 12.59 19.05 5.95
N GLN A 233 12.97 17.87 6.44
CA GLN A 233 13.39 17.66 7.82
C GLN A 233 14.65 18.44 8.22
N LYS A 234 15.51 18.83 7.27
CA LYS A 234 16.73 19.60 7.56
C LYS A 234 16.42 20.93 8.25
N THR A 235 15.25 21.48 7.98
CA THR A 235 14.79 22.78 8.56
C THR A 235 13.56 22.62 9.46
N HIS A 236 12.97 21.43 9.57
CA HIS A 236 11.74 21.14 10.29
C HIS A 236 11.89 19.87 11.14
N ALA A 237 12.75 19.90 12.15
CA ALA A 237 13.07 18.71 12.98
C ALA A 237 11.87 18.11 13.72
N ASN A 238 10.82 18.90 13.99
CA ASN A 238 9.59 18.46 14.66
C ASN A 238 8.80 17.39 13.87
N VAL A 239 9.01 17.26 12.54
CA VAL A 239 8.33 16.25 11.73
C VAL A 239 8.69 14.81 12.13
N LEU A 240 9.83 14.61 12.79
CA LEU A 240 10.25 13.27 13.26
C LEU A 240 9.25 12.66 14.23
N GLU A 241 8.61 13.45 15.07
CA GLU A 241 7.57 12.97 16.00
C GLU A 241 6.36 12.42 15.24
N THR A 242 5.93 13.12 14.19
CA THR A 242 4.86 12.64 13.31
C THR A 242 5.30 11.38 12.58
N LEU A 243 6.46 11.40 11.93
CA LEU A 243 6.91 10.31 11.06
C LEU A 243 7.08 8.98 11.79
N ARG A 244 7.48 8.98 13.07
CA ARG A 244 7.59 7.76 13.89
C ARG A 244 6.23 7.05 14.06
N LEU A 245 5.12 7.78 14.06
CA LEU A 245 3.77 7.20 14.09
C LEU A 245 3.38 6.56 12.75
N PHE A 246 4.04 6.93 11.65
CA PHE A 246 3.74 6.45 10.30
C PHE A 246 4.84 5.51 9.76
N ASP A 247 5.49 4.75 10.65
CA ASP A 247 6.46 3.73 10.24
C ASP A 247 5.75 2.40 9.95
N ALA A 248 5.80 1.98 8.68
CA ALA A 248 5.15 0.77 8.19
C ALA A 248 5.77 -0.52 8.78
N ALA A 249 7.07 -0.52 9.12
CA ALA A 249 7.71 -1.67 9.76
C ALA A 249 7.25 -1.83 11.22
N ILE A 250 7.08 -0.71 11.94
CA ILE A 250 6.49 -0.74 13.29
C ILE A 250 5.07 -1.29 13.23
N ALA A 251 4.24 -0.81 12.30
CA ALA A 251 2.86 -1.27 12.14
C ALA A 251 2.81 -2.77 11.79
N ALA A 252 3.69 -3.24 10.90
CA ALA A 252 3.71 -4.63 10.44
C ALA A 252 3.93 -5.64 11.58
N THR A 253 4.57 -5.27 12.70
CA THR A 253 4.71 -6.14 13.87
C THR A 253 3.37 -6.53 14.50
N ARG A 254 2.27 -5.83 14.20
CA ARG A 254 0.91 -6.04 14.72
C ARG A 254 0.02 -6.82 13.75
N ILE A 255 0.49 -7.14 12.55
CA ILE A 255 -0.29 -7.90 11.55
C ILE A 255 -0.48 -9.34 12.04
N LYS A 256 -1.75 -9.80 12.05
CA LYS A 256 -2.12 -11.14 12.53
C LYS A 256 -2.65 -12.05 11.40
N VAL A 257 -2.86 -11.49 10.22
CA VAL A 257 -3.42 -12.21 9.07
C VAL A 257 -2.31 -12.70 8.14
N PRO A 258 -2.57 -13.70 7.28
CA PRO A 258 -1.64 -14.14 6.25
C PRO A 258 -1.16 -13.00 5.37
N MET A 259 0.14 -12.95 5.10
CA MET A 259 0.77 -11.93 4.27
C MET A 259 1.66 -12.55 3.19
N LEU A 260 1.58 -11.98 1.99
CA LEU A 260 2.57 -12.15 0.93
C LEU A 260 3.27 -10.80 0.73
N VAL A 261 4.57 -10.72 1.04
CA VAL A 261 5.34 -9.47 0.87
C VAL A 261 6.44 -9.70 -0.16
N ALA A 262 6.52 -8.80 -1.13
CA ALA A 262 7.49 -8.86 -2.22
C ALA A 262 8.47 -7.67 -2.14
N PRO A 263 9.52 -7.73 -1.28
CA PRO A 263 10.59 -6.75 -1.25
C PRO A 263 11.59 -7.00 -2.39
N ALA A 264 12.29 -5.96 -2.84
CA ALA A 264 13.29 -6.01 -3.89
C ALA A 264 14.73 -5.88 -3.35
N LEU A 265 15.68 -6.51 -4.04
CA LEU A 265 17.13 -6.43 -3.72
C LEU A 265 17.77 -5.14 -4.27
N PHE A 266 17.18 -4.58 -5.31
CA PHE A 266 17.60 -3.35 -5.98
C PHE A 266 16.38 -2.45 -6.15
N ASP A 267 16.41 -1.22 -5.63
CA ASP A 267 15.30 -0.28 -5.82
C ASP A 267 15.75 1.16 -5.59
N PRO A 268 15.70 2.03 -6.62
CA PRO A 268 16.15 3.42 -6.50
C PRO A 268 15.12 4.34 -5.83
N ALA A 269 13.85 3.95 -5.75
CA ALA A 269 12.77 4.78 -5.23
C ALA A 269 12.37 4.44 -3.79
N VAL A 270 12.36 3.15 -3.45
CA VAL A 270 12.12 2.67 -2.08
C VAL A 270 13.29 1.78 -1.67
N ALA A 271 14.19 2.29 -0.86
CA ALA A 271 15.39 1.57 -0.47
C ALA A 271 15.10 0.14 0.04
N PRO A 272 15.75 -0.92 -0.48
CA PRO A 272 15.59 -2.30 -0.05
C PRO A 272 15.56 -2.49 1.47
N PRO A 273 16.46 -1.89 2.29
CA PRO A 273 16.39 -2.05 3.74
C PRO A 273 15.07 -1.57 4.34
N CYS A 274 14.41 -0.57 3.76
CA CYS A 274 13.09 -0.11 4.21
C CYS A 274 11.99 -1.14 3.90
N GLN A 275 12.03 -1.75 2.73
CA GLN A 275 11.08 -2.79 2.31
C GLN A 275 11.23 -4.06 3.13
N PHE A 276 12.48 -4.52 3.31
CA PHE A 276 12.79 -5.70 4.12
C PHE A 276 12.44 -5.51 5.59
N ALA A 277 12.57 -4.29 6.13
CA ALA A 277 12.12 -4.00 7.49
C ALA A 277 10.62 -4.27 7.67
N VAL A 278 9.78 -3.97 6.67
CA VAL A 278 8.34 -4.30 6.69
C VAL A 278 8.13 -5.81 6.61
N ALA A 279 8.81 -6.49 5.69
CA ALA A 279 8.66 -7.94 5.51
C ALA A 279 9.13 -8.74 6.72
N ASN A 280 10.27 -8.38 7.31
CA ASN A 280 10.85 -9.05 8.46
C ASN A 280 10.10 -8.77 9.78
N ALA A 281 9.35 -7.65 9.84
CA ALA A 281 8.56 -7.27 11.01
C ALA A 281 7.33 -8.16 11.22
N LEU A 282 6.90 -8.89 10.19
CA LEU A 282 5.74 -9.77 10.31
C LEU A 282 5.95 -10.83 11.39
N PRO A 283 4.97 -11.07 12.27
CA PRO A 283 5.03 -12.15 13.23
C PRO A 283 5.32 -13.50 12.55
N LYS A 284 6.11 -14.35 13.18
CA LYS A 284 6.41 -15.68 12.64
C LYS A 284 5.12 -16.49 12.44
N SER A 285 4.82 -16.86 11.20
CA SER A 285 3.66 -17.64 10.82
C SER A 285 3.97 -18.44 9.55
N LYS A 286 3.46 -19.68 9.50
CA LYS A 286 3.55 -20.53 8.29
C LYS A 286 2.72 -19.99 7.12
N PHE A 287 1.86 -19.02 7.38
CA PHE A 287 0.99 -18.40 6.37
C PHE A 287 1.59 -17.11 5.78
N ASN A 288 2.74 -16.66 6.30
CA ASN A 288 3.46 -15.50 5.77
C ASN A 288 4.50 -15.97 4.77
N GLU A 289 4.52 -15.34 3.58
CA GLU A 289 5.51 -15.57 2.53
C GLU A 289 6.27 -14.28 2.20
N ILE A 290 7.58 -14.41 1.97
CA ILE A 290 8.40 -13.34 1.39
C ILE A 290 8.84 -13.81 -0.01
N PHE A 291 8.43 -13.05 -1.03
CA PHE A 291 8.84 -13.27 -2.43
C PHE A 291 9.84 -12.19 -2.85
N ILE A 292 11.12 -12.50 -2.83
CA ILE A 292 12.18 -11.53 -3.10
C ILE A 292 12.27 -11.24 -4.59
N LEU A 293 12.07 -9.96 -4.96
CA LEU A 293 12.25 -9.43 -6.30
C LEU A 293 13.71 -9.08 -6.55
N ASP A 294 14.19 -9.28 -7.78
CA ASP A 294 15.54 -8.86 -8.16
C ASP A 294 15.64 -7.34 -8.23
N ALA A 295 14.61 -6.66 -8.77
CA ALA A 295 14.50 -5.21 -8.72
C ALA A 295 13.06 -4.72 -8.49
N GLY A 296 12.93 -3.53 -7.88
CA GLY A 296 11.72 -2.72 -7.78
C GLY A 296 11.95 -1.34 -8.40
N HIS A 297 10.87 -0.71 -8.90
CA HIS A 297 10.91 0.60 -9.56
C HIS A 297 12.00 0.74 -10.63
N PHE A 298 12.35 -0.36 -11.27
CA PHE A 298 13.38 -0.41 -12.29
C PHE A 298 13.14 -1.58 -13.25
N ASP A 299 13.14 -1.30 -14.55
CA ASP A 299 12.96 -2.30 -15.59
C ASP A 299 14.30 -3.02 -15.87
N TYR A 300 14.25 -4.34 -15.95
CA TYR A 300 15.41 -5.17 -16.27
C TYR A 300 15.00 -6.35 -17.17
N PRO A 301 15.93 -6.95 -17.93
CA PRO A 301 15.59 -7.91 -18.99
C PRO A 301 14.77 -9.14 -18.54
N ASP A 302 15.00 -9.63 -17.32
CA ASP A 302 14.35 -10.84 -16.79
C ASP A 302 13.06 -10.54 -15.98
N SER A 303 12.62 -9.28 -15.89
CA SER A 303 11.47 -8.84 -15.06
C SER A 303 10.20 -9.62 -15.39
N ALA A 304 9.88 -9.79 -16.68
CA ALA A 304 8.66 -10.48 -17.12
C ALA A 304 8.55 -11.92 -16.61
N SER A 305 9.68 -12.65 -16.53
CA SER A 305 9.72 -14.02 -16.00
C SER A 305 9.42 -14.04 -14.49
N GLN A 306 10.03 -13.13 -13.74
CA GLN A 306 9.81 -13.03 -12.30
C GLN A 306 8.38 -12.56 -12.00
N ASP A 307 7.85 -11.60 -12.78
CA ASP A 307 6.47 -11.11 -12.66
C ASP A 307 5.44 -12.22 -12.89
N ALA A 308 5.67 -13.10 -13.86
CA ALA A 308 4.79 -14.24 -14.11
C ALA A 308 4.73 -15.20 -12.92
N VAL A 309 5.88 -15.51 -12.30
CA VAL A 309 5.96 -16.35 -11.10
C VAL A 309 5.28 -15.66 -9.91
N HIS A 310 5.53 -14.36 -9.73
CA HIS A 310 4.90 -13.57 -8.68
C HIS A 310 3.39 -13.53 -8.84
N LYS A 311 2.90 -13.27 -10.05
CA LYS A 311 1.46 -13.25 -10.38
C LYS A 311 0.77 -14.59 -10.08
N ASP A 312 1.43 -15.72 -10.37
CA ASP A 312 0.90 -17.04 -10.02
C ASP A 312 0.83 -17.25 -8.49
N LYS A 313 1.83 -16.78 -7.73
CA LYS A 313 1.77 -16.78 -6.27
C LYS A 313 0.61 -15.92 -5.74
N VAL A 314 0.39 -14.74 -6.28
CA VAL A 314 -0.73 -13.85 -5.91
C VAL A 314 -2.06 -14.53 -6.18
N ARG A 315 -2.21 -15.20 -7.35
CA ARG A 315 -3.41 -15.98 -7.67
C ARG A 315 -3.70 -17.06 -6.63
N ARG A 316 -2.69 -17.84 -6.25
CA ARG A 316 -2.86 -18.90 -5.22
C ARG A 316 -3.17 -18.31 -3.85
N PHE A 317 -2.54 -17.18 -3.51
CA PHE A 317 -2.70 -16.51 -2.22
C PHE A 317 -4.12 -15.97 -2.02
N PHE A 318 -4.75 -15.43 -3.07
CA PHE A 318 -6.12 -14.91 -3.03
C PHE A 318 -7.19 -15.92 -3.47
N LYS A 319 -6.80 -17.15 -3.81
CA LYS A 319 -7.76 -18.19 -4.25
C LYS A 319 -8.86 -18.37 -3.20
N VAL A 320 -10.10 -18.43 -3.69
CA VAL A 320 -11.28 -18.80 -2.90
C VAL A 320 -11.11 -20.26 -2.44
N PRO A 321 -11.33 -20.58 -1.16
CA PRO A 321 -11.29 -21.98 -0.66
C PRO A 321 -12.37 -22.85 -1.31
#